data_01fb9edfc5161db785e33ffa787ccbe8
#
_entry.id   01fb9edfc5161db785e33ffa787ccbe8
#
_cell.length_a   1.000
_cell.length_b   1.000
_cell.length_c   1.000
_cell.angle_alpha   90.00
_cell.angle_beta   90.00
_cell.angle_gamma   90.00
#
_symmetry.space_group_name_H-M   'P 1'
#
loop_
_entity.id
_entity.type
_entity.pdbx_description
1 polymer ?
#
loop_
_entity_poly.entity_id
_entity_poly.type
_entity_poly.pdbx_seq_one_letter_code
_entity_poly.pdbx_strand_id
1 'polypeptide(L)'
;NPFGGGSNDTFFGNNMGDVSNPTSPAYFQQAIGDRVFFAIDQSSLSPEGMDLLNSQATWLMANGDYEIIVEGHADEQGTRDYNVALGARRANSVKEYLNSLGVAASRIQTVSYGKERPIEICSKESCYSVNRRAVTVLSNLGS
;
A
#
# COMPACT_ATOMS: atom_id res chain seq x y z
N ASN A 1 -8.38 -3.68 -19.41
CA ASN A 1 -7.95 -3.08 -18.20
C ASN A 1 -6.94 -3.93 -17.45
N PRO A 2 -5.70 -3.54 -17.52
CA PRO A 2 -4.66 -4.33 -16.90
C PRO A 2 -4.74 -4.32 -15.39
N PHE A 3 -5.51 -3.45 -14.85
CA PHE A 3 -5.67 -3.47 -13.46
C PHE A 3 -6.89 -4.20 -13.15
N GLY A 4 -6.80 -5.00 -13.82
CA GLY A 4 -7.85 -5.55 -13.69
C GLY A 4 -8.77 -4.70 -14.04
N GLY A 5 -8.25 -4.74 -14.45
CA GLY A 5 -8.87 -4.45 -14.43
C GLY A 5 -9.83 -4.05 -13.82
N GLY A 6 -9.86 -3.98 -13.61
CA GLY A 6 -10.40 -3.59 -12.92
C GLY A 6 -10.67 -2.81 -12.39
N SER A 7 -10.59 -2.65 -12.47
CA SER A 7 -10.67 -2.03 -11.84
C SER A 7 -11.17 -1.47 -11.31
N ASN A 8 -11.42 -1.73 -11.01
CA ASN A 8 -11.82 -1.25 -10.24
C ASN A 8 -11.61 -0.29 -9.81
N ASP A 9 -11.30 -0.17 -9.81
CA ASP A 9 -10.90 0.57 -9.39
C ASP A 9 -10.62 1.46 -9.88
N THR A 10 -11.10 1.48 -10.55
CA THR A 10 -10.63 2.13 -10.37
C THR A 10 -10.68 3.57 -10.42
N PHE A 11 -10.72 4.18 -9.32
CA PHE A 11 -10.45 5.57 -9.21
C PHE A 11 -9.28 6.00 -10.07
N PHE A 12 -8.20 5.21 -10.00
CA PHE A 12 -7.03 5.50 -10.79
C PHE A 12 -7.12 5.04 -12.25
N GLY A 13 -8.16 4.35 -12.61
CA GLY A 13 -8.21 3.72 -13.92
C GLY A 13 -7.94 4.69 -15.06
N ASN A 14 -8.56 5.86 -15.01
CA ASN A 14 -8.42 6.82 -16.10
C ASN A 14 -7.26 7.78 -15.91
N ASN A 15 -6.65 7.81 -14.72
CA ASN A 15 -5.60 8.77 -14.40
C ASN A 15 -4.25 8.12 -14.12
N MET A 16 -4.15 6.82 -14.35
CA MET A 16 -2.90 6.11 -14.03
C MET A 16 -1.76 6.47 -14.95
N GLY A 17 -2.08 6.84 -16.18
CA GLY A 17 -1.06 7.14 -17.15
C GLY A 17 -0.38 5.92 -17.70
N ASP A 18 0.72 6.13 -18.37
CA ASP A 18 1.47 5.09 -19.07
C ASP A 18 2.55 4.54 -18.13
N VAL A 19 2.61 3.23 -17.98
CA VAL A 19 3.61 2.60 -17.12
C VAL A 19 5.04 2.91 -17.55
N SER A 20 5.25 3.26 -18.83
CA SER A 20 6.57 3.64 -19.30
C SER A 20 6.94 5.07 -18.93
N ASN A 21 5.99 5.87 -18.47
CA ASN A 21 6.27 7.24 -18.04
C ASN A 21 6.67 7.22 -16.56
N PRO A 22 7.93 7.56 -16.24
CA PRO A 22 8.40 7.45 -14.86
C PRO A 22 7.70 8.36 -13.86
N THR A 23 6.94 9.34 -14.32
CA THR A 23 6.21 10.24 -13.42
C THR A 23 4.75 9.84 -13.26
N SER A 24 4.31 8.75 -13.86
CA SER A 24 2.91 8.35 -13.84
C SER A 24 2.58 7.49 -12.62
N PRO A 25 1.32 7.53 -12.16
CA PRO A 25 0.87 6.59 -11.14
C PRO A 25 1.03 5.12 -11.54
N ALA A 26 0.86 4.81 -12.82
CA ALA A 26 1.05 3.44 -13.28
C ALA A 26 2.49 2.97 -13.07
N TYR A 27 3.46 3.85 -13.30
CA TYR A 27 4.86 3.52 -13.05
C TYR A 27 5.08 3.27 -11.56
N PHE A 28 4.53 4.11 -10.70
CA PHE A 28 4.66 3.92 -9.26
C PHE A 28 4.11 2.55 -8.86
N GLN A 29 2.93 2.21 -9.33
CA GLN A 29 2.28 0.98 -8.93
C GLN A 29 3.02 -0.26 -9.46
N GLN A 30 3.46 -0.22 -10.70
CA GLN A 30 3.96 -1.42 -11.36
C GLN A 30 5.49 -1.54 -11.36
N ALA A 31 6.19 -0.45 -11.57
CA ALA A 31 7.65 -0.49 -11.63
C ALA A 31 8.28 -0.32 -10.26
N ILE A 32 7.75 0.59 -9.45
CA ILE A 32 8.26 0.80 -8.10
C ILE A 32 7.69 -0.27 -7.16
N GLY A 33 6.39 -0.51 -7.25
CA GLY A 33 5.68 -1.42 -6.36
C GLY A 33 4.90 -0.65 -5.31
N ASP A 34 3.66 -1.09 -5.05
CA ASP A 34 2.76 -0.35 -4.20
C ASP A 34 2.54 -0.97 -2.83
N ARG A 35 3.09 -2.17 -2.56
CA ARG A 35 2.74 -2.85 -1.31
C ARG A 35 3.89 -3.60 -0.69
N VAL A 36 3.81 -3.74 0.64
CA VAL A 36 4.73 -4.53 1.42
C VAL A 36 3.92 -5.57 2.19
N PHE A 37 4.58 -6.68 2.54
CA PHE A 37 3.93 -7.81 3.20
C PHE A 37 4.47 -7.98 4.60
N PHE A 38 3.68 -8.65 5.44
CA PHE A 38 4.01 -8.82 6.85
C PHE A 38 3.89 -10.28 7.28
N ALA A 39 4.69 -10.63 8.27
CA ALA A 39 4.59 -11.93 8.91
C ALA A 39 3.36 -11.97 9.82
N ILE A 40 3.03 -13.18 10.28
CA ILE A 40 1.88 -13.40 11.16
C ILE A 40 2.00 -12.51 12.40
N ASP A 41 0.93 -11.79 12.70
CA ASP A 41 0.81 -10.93 13.88
C ASP A 41 1.86 -9.83 13.98
N GLN A 42 2.61 -9.57 12.89
CA GLN A 42 3.67 -8.58 12.89
C GLN A 42 3.28 -7.33 12.13
N SER A 43 3.79 -6.21 12.61
CA SER A 43 3.68 -4.94 11.90
C SER A 43 5.05 -4.33 11.65
N SER A 44 6.12 -5.08 11.87
CA SER A 44 7.47 -4.63 11.59
C SER A 44 7.80 -4.86 10.12
N LEU A 45 8.58 -3.94 9.56
CA LEU A 45 8.95 -4.00 8.14
C LEU A 45 10.11 -4.98 7.95
N SER A 46 10.01 -5.79 6.90
CA SER A 46 11.11 -6.67 6.49
C SER A 46 12.16 -5.86 5.72
N PRO A 47 13.37 -6.41 5.57
CA PRO A 47 14.37 -5.74 4.72
C PRO A 47 13.87 -5.52 3.31
N GLU A 48 13.13 -6.48 2.73
CA GLU A 48 12.55 -6.33 1.39
C GLU A 48 11.51 -5.21 1.37
N GLY A 49 10.70 -5.14 2.43
CA GLY A 49 9.73 -4.06 2.54
C GLY A 49 10.39 -2.71 2.64
N MET A 50 11.46 -2.61 3.41
CA MET A 50 12.19 -1.34 3.53
C MET A 50 12.80 -0.93 2.19
N ASP A 51 13.37 -1.88 1.44
CA ASP A 51 13.93 -1.57 0.14
C ASP A 51 12.87 -1.03 -0.81
N LEU A 52 11.70 -1.65 -0.82
CA LEU A 52 10.60 -1.17 -1.66
C LEU A 52 10.17 0.23 -1.23
N LEU A 53 10.05 0.47 0.06
CA LEU A 53 9.65 1.77 0.56
C LEU A 53 10.71 2.84 0.31
N ASN A 54 11.99 2.46 0.29
CA ASN A 54 13.04 3.40 -0.11
C ASN A 54 12.79 3.89 -1.53
N SER A 55 12.43 2.99 -2.43
CA SER A 55 12.11 3.36 -3.82
C SER A 55 10.85 4.21 -3.89
N GLN A 56 9.83 3.87 -3.10
CA GLN A 56 8.62 4.70 -3.03
C GLN A 56 8.94 6.11 -2.55
N ALA A 57 9.77 6.23 -1.51
CA ALA A 57 10.10 7.55 -0.97
C ALA A 57 10.83 8.40 -2.01
N THR A 58 11.78 7.80 -2.71
CA THR A 58 12.51 8.51 -3.76
C THR A 58 11.55 9.04 -4.83
N TRP A 59 10.61 8.20 -5.25
CA TRP A 59 9.63 8.58 -6.27
C TRP A 59 8.72 9.70 -5.74
N LEU A 60 8.25 9.57 -4.50
CA LEU A 60 7.35 10.56 -3.91
C LEU A 60 8.03 11.89 -3.70
N MET A 61 9.32 11.88 -3.37
CA MET A 61 10.08 13.12 -3.23
C MET A 61 10.25 13.81 -4.58
N ALA A 62 10.43 13.03 -5.64
CA ALA A 62 10.57 13.59 -6.99
C ALA A 62 9.23 14.01 -7.59
N ASN A 63 8.13 13.49 -7.08
CA ASN A 63 6.80 13.76 -7.60
C ASN A 63 5.91 14.31 -6.49
N GLY A 64 6.19 15.55 -6.10
CA GLY A 64 5.62 16.17 -4.91
C GLY A 64 4.13 16.49 -4.98
N ASP A 65 3.51 16.36 -6.15
CA ASP A 65 2.10 16.69 -6.31
C ASP A 65 1.15 15.65 -5.74
N TYR A 66 1.65 14.46 -5.42
CA TYR A 66 0.78 13.38 -4.97
C TYR A 66 0.73 13.29 -3.46
N GLU A 67 -0.46 12.99 -2.98
CA GLU A 67 -0.66 12.56 -1.60
C GLU A 67 -0.91 11.06 -1.63
N ILE A 68 -0.72 10.41 -0.48
CA ILE A 68 -0.89 8.97 -0.43
C ILE A 68 -1.80 8.58 0.73
N ILE A 69 -2.47 7.45 0.54
CA ILE A 69 -3.21 6.78 1.59
C ILE A 69 -2.56 5.41 1.73
N VAL A 70 -2.10 5.08 2.93
CA VAL A 70 -1.54 3.76 3.20
C VAL A 70 -2.64 2.91 3.82
N GLU A 71 -2.99 1.82 3.15
CA GLU A 71 -4.02 0.89 3.60
C GLU A 71 -3.37 -0.27 4.31
N GLY A 72 -3.79 -0.53 5.54
CA GLY A 72 -3.32 -1.69 6.27
C GLY A 72 -4.34 -2.81 6.24
N HIS A 73 -3.86 -4.03 6.04
CA HIS A 73 -4.70 -5.21 5.89
C HIS A 73 -4.17 -6.37 6.71
N ALA A 74 -5.06 -7.28 7.07
CA ALA A 74 -4.75 -8.49 7.80
C ALA A 74 -5.36 -9.69 7.08
N ASP A 75 -4.92 -10.90 7.46
CA ASP A 75 -5.56 -12.11 6.96
C ASP A 75 -6.81 -12.40 7.78
N GLU A 76 -7.49 -13.51 7.46
CA GLU A 76 -8.80 -13.78 8.06
C GLU A 76 -8.73 -14.31 9.50
N GLN A 77 -7.54 -14.60 10.02
CA GLN A 77 -7.41 -15.20 11.34
C GLN A 77 -7.58 -14.15 12.42
N GLY A 78 -8.34 -14.51 13.46
CA GLY A 78 -8.55 -13.64 14.59
C GLY A 78 -9.82 -12.81 14.48
N THR A 79 -10.04 -11.97 15.48
CA THR A 79 -11.25 -11.16 15.55
C THR A 79 -11.18 -9.97 14.60
N ARG A 80 -12.35 -9.42 14.31
CA ARG A 80 -12.43 -8.23 13.49
C ARG A 80 -11.68 -7.05 14.14
N ASP A 81 -11.92 -6.83 15.42
CA ASP A 81 -11.31 -5.69 16.12
C ASP A 81 -9.80 -5.83 16.20
N TYR A 82 -9.31 -7.03 16.47
CA TYR A 82 -7.87 -7.26 16.50
C TYR A 82 -7.25 -6.95 15.15
N ASN A 83 -7.89 -7.37 14.08
CA ASN A 83 -7.34 -7.21 12.74
C ASN A 83 -7.44 -5.78 12.23
N VAL A 84 -8.46 -5.02 12.65
CA VAL A 84 -8.50 -3.60 12.35
C VAL A 84 -7.32 -2.90 13.02
N ALA A 85 -7.05 -3.23 14.27
CA ALA A 85 -5.91 -2.65 14.98
C ALA A 85 -4.58 -3.06 14.36
N LEU A 86 -4.45 -4.32 13.96
CA LEU A 86 -3.22 -4.80 13.32
C LEU A 86 -2.99 -4.11 11.98
N GLY A 87 -4.04 -3.98 11.18
CA GLY A 87 -3.95 -3.25 9.92
C GLY A 87 -3.53 -1.80 10.14
N ALA A 88 -4.07 -1.16 11.17
CA ALA A 88 -3.68 0.21 11.49
C ALA A 88 -2.20 0.29 11.85
N ARG A 89 -1.69 -0.66 12.62
CA ARG A 89 -0.26 -0.67 12.97
C ARG A 89 0.60 -0.89 11.75
N ARG A 90 0.16 -1.74 10.82
CA ARG A 90 0.90 -1.99 9.58
C ARG A 90 0.96 -0.74 8.72
N ALA A 91 -0.17 -0.07 8.56
CA ALA A 91 -0.20 1.17 7.80
C ALA A 91 0.69 2.24 8.46
N ASN A 92 0.64 2.32 9.78
CA ASN A 92 1.44 3.30 10.49
C ASN A 92 2.94 3.01 10.37
N SER A 93 3.33 1.75 10.35
CA SER A 93 4.75 1.39 10.15
C SER A 93 5.26 1.91 8.82
N VAL A 94 4.46 1.79 7.77
CA VAL A 94 4.81 2.31 6.45
C VAL A 94 4.90 3.84 6.51
N LYS A 95 3.91 4.48 7.09
CA LYS A 95 3.91 5.95 7.20
C LYS A 95 5.14 6.45 7.93
N GLU A 96 5.46 5.86 9.06
CA GLU A 96 6.60 6.31 9.84
C GLU A 96 7.90 6.13 9.08
N TYR A 97 8.03 5.02 8.37
CA TYR A 97 9.25 4.76 7.61
C TYR A 97 9.39 5.76 6.46
N LEU A 98 8.32 5.97 5.69
CA LEU A 98 8.35 6.95 4.60
C LEU A 98 8.65 8.35 5.13
N ASN A 99 8.07 8.70 6.27
CA ASN A 99 8.30 10.01 6.87
C ASN A 99 9.76 10.16 7.30
N SER A 100 10.36 9.10 7.81
CA SER A 100 11.76 9.14 8.22
C SER A 100 12.68 9.33 7.02
N LEU A 101 12.22 8.98 5.82
CA LEU A 101 13.00 9.14 4.59
C LEU A 101 12.76 10.48 3.91
N GLY A 102 11.93 11.34 4.49
CA GLY A 102 11.72 12.68 3.98
C GLY A 102 10.36 12.97 3.39
N VAL A 103 9.48 11.98 3.30
CA VAL A 103 8.12 12.24 2.80
C VAL A 103 7.34 12.91 3.92
N ALA A 104 6.81 14.10 3.66
CA ALA A 104 6.12 14.87 4.70
C ALA A 104 4.92 14.11 5.24
N ALA A 105 4.77 14.12 6.56
CA ALA A 105 3.65 13.41 7.20
C ALA A 105 2.31 13.93 6.72
N SER A 106 2.22 15.21 6.36
CA SER A 106 0.98 15.80 5.86
C SER A 106 0.54 15.23 4.52
N ARG A 107 1.44 14.55 3.80
CA ARG A 107 1.10 13.90 2.54
C ARG A 107 0.62 12.46 2.74
N ILE A 108 0.66 11.94 3.96
CA ILE A 108 0.44 10.53 4.22
C ILE A 108 -0.76 10.35 5.16
N GLN A 109 -1.81 9.73 4.66
CA GLN A 109 -2.94 9.33 5.48
C GLN A 109 -2.92 7.82 5.61
N THR A 110 -3.49 7.30 6.69
CA THR A 110 -3.55 5.85 6.90
C THR A 110 -5.00 5.43 7.11
N VAL A 111 -5.30 4.21 6.71
CA VAL A 111 -6.60 3.60 6.94
C VAL A 111 -6.39 2.10 7.15
N SER A 112 -7.21 1.49 7.97
CA SER A 112 -7.16 0.05 8.17
C SER A 112 -8.47 -0.57 7.72
N TYR A 113 -8.37 -1.57 6.87
CA TYR A 113 -9.51 -2.38 6.46
C TYR A 113 -9.54 -3.70 7.23
N GLY A 114 -8.55 -3.95 8.08
CA GLY A 114 -8.49 -5.20 8.80
C GLY A 114 -8.52 -6.38 7.85
N LYS A 115 -9.41 -7.34 8.09
CA LYS A 115 -9.53 -8.53 7.25
C LYS A 115 -10.67 -8.43 6.23
N GLU A 116 -11.22 -7.23 6.03
CA GLU A 116 -12.43 -7.05 5.23
C GLU A 116 -12.19 -7.03 3.72
N ARG A 117 -10.95 -6.91 3.28
CA ARG A 117 -10.62 -6.79 1.86
C ARG A 117 -9.53 -7.76 1.44
N PRO A 118 -9.82 -9.06 1.47
CA PRO A 118 -8.79 -10.04 1.09
C PRO A 118 -8.50 -9.99 -0.40
N ILE A 119 -7.24 -10.23 -0.75
CA ILE A 119 -6.84 -10.45 -2.14
C ILE A 119 -7.19 -11.87 -2.55
N GLU A 120 -6.91 -12.83 -1.65
CA GLU A 120 -7.18 -14.23 -1.90
C GLU A 120 -8.09 -14.77 -0.82
N ILE A 121 -9.08 -15.55 -1.21
CA ILE A 121 -10.07 -16.08 -0.27
C ILE A 121 -9.86 -17.58 -0.17
N CYS A 122 -9.08 -17.99 0.83
CA CYS A 122 -8.96 -19.38 1.22
C CYS A 122 -8.32 -19.42 2.60
N SER A 123 -8.42 -20.58 3.26
CA SER A 123 -7.92 -20.74 4.62
C SER A 123 -6.58 -21.47 4.62
N LYS A 124 -5.63 -20.95 3.87
CA LYS A 124 -4.28 -21.51 3.77
C LYS A 124 -3.26 -20.37 3.85
N GLU A 125 -2.06 -20.71 4.25
CA GLU A 125 -0.98 -19.72 4.33
C GLU A 125 -0.71 -19.06 3.00
N SER A 126 -0.90 -19.77 1.89
CA SER A 126 -0.70 -19.15 0.58
C SER A 126 -1.64 -17.98 0.33
N CYS A 127 -2.84 -18.01 0.93
CA CYS A 127 -3.77 -16.89 0.84
C CYS A 127 -3.48 -15.87 1.95
N TYR A 128 -3.22 -16.35 3.16
CA TYR A 128 -2.96 -15.45 4.28
C TYR A 128 -1.76 -14.54 4.00
N SER A 129 -0.70 -15.10 3.41
CA SER A 129 0.53 -14.34 3.21
C SER A 129 0.34 -13.15 2.28
N VAL A 130 -0.53 -13.26 1.28
CA VAL A 130 -0.77 -12.14 0.37
C VAL A 130 -1.78 -11.15 0.94
N ASN A 131 -2.56 -11.56 1.94
CA ASN A 131 -3.52 -10.67 2.57
C ASN A 131 -2.88 -9.80 3.66
N ARG A 132 -1.79 -10.26 4.27
CA ARG A 132 -1.06 -9.48 5.28
C ARG A 132 -0.20 -8.44 4.60
N ARG A 133 -0.77 -7.27 4.38
CA ARG A 133 -0.09 -6.27 3.57
C ARG A 133 -0.43 -4.84 3.97
N ALA A 134 0.39 -3.90 3.50
CA ALA A 134 0.06 -2.49 3.51
C ALA A 134 0.28 -1.97 2.09
N VAL A 135 -0.68 -1.23 1.58
CA VAL A 135 -0.69 -0.75 0.20
C VAL A 135 -0.62 0.77 0.20
N THR A 136 0.34 1.31 -0.55
CA THR A 136 0.45 2.75 -0.74
C THR A 136 -0.33 3.14 -1.98
N VAL A 137 -1.39 3.91 -1.79
CA VAL A 137 -2.29 4.32 -2.87
C VAL A 137 -2.09 5.81 -3.10
N LEU A 138 -1.77 6.18 -4.34
CA LEU A 138 -1.67 7.60 -4.70
C LEU A 138 -3.07 8.19 -4.75
N SER A 139 -3.20 9.38 -4.19
CA SER A 139 -4.48 10.07 -4.14
C SER A 139 -4.29 11.50 -4.59
N ASN A 140 -5.37 12.27 -4.57
CA ASN A 140 -5.30 13.68 -4.96
C ASN A 140 -4.93 13.88 -6.42
N LEU A 141 -5.28 12.93 -7.25
CA LEU A 141 -5.03 13.06 -8.67
C LEU A 141 -6.02 14.06 -9.24
N GLY A 142 -5.52 15.08 -9.90
CA GLY A 142 -6.39 16.05 -10.52
C GLY A 142 -6.81 17.20 -9.63
N SER A 143 -6.28 17.27 -8.44
CA SER A 143 -6.61 18.40 -7.55
C SER A 143 -5.58 19.49 -7.62
#